data_fe725abc387e4d2a760f409166786517
#
_entry.id   fe725abc387e4d2a760f409166786517
#
_cell.length_a   1.000
_cell.length_b   1.000
_cell.length_c   1.000
_cell.angle_alpha   90.00
_cell.angle_beta   90.00
_cell.angle_gamma   90.00
#
_symmetry.space_group_name_H-M   'P 1'
#
loop_
_entity.id
_entity.type
_entity.pdbx_description
1 polymer ?
#
loop_
_entity_poly.entity_id
_entity_poly.type
_entity_poly.pdbx_seq_one_letter_code
_entity_poly.pdbx_strand_id
1 'polypeptide(L)'
;MALLKAISVPTEQRKKTTLASNLYYDVIEIHENRVIGYLNGNQTMTWYFKDYNGIDMVKASMNSQFGQVVFLTGINSKNRAVGIDLGASQNRNAMNDTNRILFCSGMFSFGKTNKFANTVASEIRKVFENYKTNSDEKEPGQTLSVADEIKKFKDLLDSGIISQEEFDTKKKQLLRL
;
A
#
# COMPACT_ATOMS: atom_id res chain seq x y z
N MET A 1 16.59 -4.67 -10.61
CA MET A 1 15.79 -4.06 -9.53
C MET A 1 16.47 -4.37 -8.22
N ALA A 2 16.84 -3.33 -7.49
CA ALA A 2 17.66 -3.50 -6.32
C ALA A 2 16.83 -3.91 -5.10
N LEU A 3 17.40 -4.81 -4.28
CA LEU A 3 16.95 -5.05 -2.92
C LEU A 3 17.37 -3.86 -2.05
N LEU A 4 16.43 -3.21 -1.40
CA LEU A 4 16.71 -2.07 -0.52
C LEU A 4 16.84 -2.51 0.94
N LYS A 5 16.01 -3.45 1.37
CA LYS A 5 16.00 -3.94 2.75
C LYS A 5 15.42 -5.35 2.85
N ALA A 6 16.03 -6.18 3.70
CA ALA A 6 15.48 -7.46 4.14
C ALA A 6 15.17 -7.38 5.64
N ILE A 7 13.98 -7.80 6.04
CA ILE A 7 13.52 -7.81 7.43
C ILE A 7 13.25 -9.26 7.82
N SER A 8 14.02 -9.77 8.76
CA SER A 8 13.75 -11.07 9.37
C SER A 8 12.59 -10.94 10.36
N VAL A 9 11.58 -11.79 10.20
CA VAL A 9 10.43 -11.84 11.12
C VAL A 9 10.78 -12.75 12.29
N PRO A 10 10.70 -12.25 13.54
CA PRO A 10 10.99 -13.07 14.72
C PRO A 10 10.06 -14.27 14.84
N THR A 11 10.56 -15.40 15.32
CA THR A 11 9.80 -16.67 15.41
C THR A 11 8.52 -16.54 16.23
N GLU A 12 8.53 -15.73 17.27
CA GLU A 12 7.36 -15.44 18.10
C GLU A 12 6.26 -14.65 17.35
N GLN A 13 6.64 -13.95 16.27
CA GLN A 13 5.69 -13.22 15.39
C GLN A 13 5.15 -14.10 14.26
N ARG A 14 5.66 -15.34 14.13
CA ARG A 14 5.33 -16.32 13.09
C ARG A 14 4.47 -17.46 13.59
N LYS A 15 3.93 -17.39 14.80
CA LYS A 15 3.23 -18.50 15.44
C LYS A 15 2.08 -19.01 14.56
N LYS A 16 2.27 -20.19 14.00
CA LYS A 16 1.32 -20.88 13.13
C LYS A 16 0.04 -21.18 13.91
N THR A 17 -1.04 -20.51 13.56
CA THR A 17 -2.36 -21.12 13.72
C THR A 17 -2.63 -21.92 12.46
N THR A 18 -3.25 -23.09 12.59
CA THR A 18 -3.57 -23.99 11.47
C THR A 18 -4.42 -23.35 10.36
N LEU A 19 -4.93 -22.15 10.58
CA LEU A 19 -5.87 -21.44 9.71
C LEU A 19 -5.24 -20.36 8.82
N ALA A 20 -3.97 -19.97 9.02
CA ALA A 20 -3.37 -18.83 8.32
C ALA A 20 -1.92 -19.08 7.89
N SER A 21 -1.57 -20.31 7.57
CA SER A 21 -0.19 -20.71 7.26
C SER A 21 0.42 -19.95 6.07
N ASN A 22 -0.39 -19.40 5.18
CA ASN A 22 0.04 -18.77 3.93
C ASN A 22 0.31 -17.26 4.05
N LEU A 23 0.08 -16.66 5.22
CA LEU A 23 0.21 -15.21 5.43
C LEU A 23 1.33 -14.84 6.41
N TYR A 24 2.13 -15.82 6.84
CA TYR A 24 3.31 -15.63 7.66
C TYR A 24 4.57 -15.81 6.83
N TYR A 25 5.52 -14.94 7.06
CA TYR A 25 6.78 -14.92 6.34
C TYR A 25 7.94 -14.97 7.31
N ASP A 26 9.03 -15.62 6.93
CA ASP A 26 10.29 -15.65 7.68
C ASP A 26 11.10 -14.40 7.39
N VAL A 27 11.04 -13.96 6.14
CA VAL A 27 11.74 -12.78 5.64
C VAL A 27 10.78 -11.98 4.76
N ILE A 28 10.86 -10.67 4.92
CA ILE A 28 10.16 -9.70 4.07
C ILE A 28 11.25 -8.87 3.39
N GLU A 29 11.32 -8.94 2.07
CA GLU A 29 12.22 -8.13 1.27
C GLU A 29 11.49 -6.93 0.68
N ILE A 30 12.08 -5.76 0.81
CA ILE A 30 11.57 -4.51 0.25
C ILE A 30 12.49 -4.11 -0.90
N HIS A 31 11.94 -4.06 -2.08
CA HIS A 31 12.58 -3.63 -3.32
C HIS A 31 12.02 -2.28 -3.77
N GLU A 32 12.64 -1.66 -4.77
CA GLU A 32 12.25 -0.33 -5.28
C GLU A 32 10.78 -0.24 -5.71
N ASN A 33 10.18 -1.33 -6.18
CA ASN A 33 8.83 -1.33 -6.76
C ASN A 33 7.90 -2.43 -6.22
N ARG A 34 8.35 -3.20 -5.24
CA ARG A 34 7.59 -4.33 -4.70
C ARG A 34 8.09 -4.76 -3.33
N VAL A 35 7.26 -5.54 -2.65
CA VAL A 35 7.61 -6.30 -1.45
C VAL A 35 7.49 -7.78 -1.77
N ILE A 36 8.39 -8.59 -1.26
CA ILE A 36 8.40 -10.04 -1.42
C ILE A 36 8.39 -10.70 -0.04
N GLY A 37 7.48 -11.65 0.17
CA GLY A 37 7.43 -12.50 1.34
C GLY A 37 8.04 -13.87 1.07
N TYR A 38 8.92 -14.33 1.96
CA TYR A 38 9.54 -15.64 1.93
C TYR A 38 9.10 -16.48 3.11
N LEU A 39 8.86 -17.76 2.86
CA LEU A 39 8.58 -18.76 3.89
C LEU A 39 9.47 -19.98 3.64
N ASN A 40 10.26 -20.37 4.67
CA ASN A 40 11.23 -21.48 4.58
C ASN A 40 12.21 -21.34 3.39
N GLY A 41 12.65 -20.11 3.12
CA GLY A 41 13.56 -19.78 2.03
C GLY A 41 12.91 -19.72 0.64
N ASN A 42 11.62 -20.05 0.51
CA ASN A 42 10.90 -19.97 -0.75
C ASN A 42 10.11 -18.66 -0.85
N GLN A 43 10.19 -18.00 -2.00
CA GLN A 43 9.32 -16.87 -2.30
C GLN A 43 7.87 -17.37 -2.39
N THR A 44 6.99 -16.78 -1.57
CA THR A 44 5.59 -17.21 -1.49
C THR A 44 4.61 -16.15 -1.96
N MET A 45 4.95 -14.86 -1.80
CA MET A 45 4.09 -13.76 -2.19
C MET A 45 4.89 -12.58 -2.70
N THR A 46 4.30 -11.84 -3.65
CA THR A 46 4.84 -10.57 -4.13
C THR A 46 3.73 -9.52 -4.21
N TRP A 47 3.97 -8.36 -3.64
CA TRP A 47 3.11 -7.18 -3.72
C TRP A 47 3.79 -6.11 -4.57
N TYR A 48 3.31 -5.87 -5.78
CA TYR A 48 3.82 -4.83 -6.65
C TYR A 48 3.18 -3.48 -6.30
N PHE A 49 3.97 -2.45 -6.09
CA PHE A 49 3.49 -1.12 -5.68
C PHE A 49 2.51 -0.47 -6.67
N LYS A 50 2.64 -0.80 -7.95
CA LYS A 50 1.71 -0.33 -8.99
C LYS A 50 0.25 -0.74 -8.74
N ASP A 51 0.04 -1.87 -8.06
CA ASP A 51 -1.28 -2.47 -7.86
C ASP A 51 -2.01 -1.90 -6.62
N TYR A 52 -1.33 -1.00 -5.86
CA TYR A 52 -1.82 -0.50 -4.59
C TYR A 52 -1.82 1.02 -4.52
N ASN A 53 -2.73 1.56 -3.68
CA ASN A 53 -2.91 2.98 -3.47
C ASN A 53 -2.31 3.48 -2.15
N GLY A 54 -1.87 2.59 -1.30
CA GLY A 54 -1.28 2.94 -0.01
C GLY A 54 -0.92 1.72 0.83
N ILE A 55 -0.24 1.99 1.93
CA ILE A 55 0.16 1.00 2.92
C ILE A 55 -0.41 1.43 4.26
N ASP A 56 -1.14 0.54 4.94
CA ASP A 56 -1.70 0.79 6.25
C ASP A 56 -1.27 -0.29 7.27
N MET A 57 -1.52 -0.03 8.54
CA MET A 57 -1.24 -0.95 9.63
C MET A 57 -2.45 -1.09 10.53
N VAL A 58 -2.88 -2.33 10.75
CA VAL A 58 -3.93 -2.67 11.70
C VAL A 58 -3.30 -3.26 12.96
N LYS A 59 -3.66 -2.71 14.12
CA LYS A 59 -3.10 -3.14 15.40
C LYS A 59 -3.71 -4.46 15.86
N ALA A 60 -2.86 -5.33 16.41
CA ALA A 60 -3.32 -6.45 17.22
C ALA A 60 -4.03 -5.95 18.48
N SER A 61 -5.11 -6.61 18.86
CA SER A 61 -5.92 -6.32 20.04
C SER A 61 -6.45 -7.62 20.65
N MET A 62 -7.18 -7.54 21.76
CA MET A 62 -7.82 -8.72 22.36
C MET A 62 -8.81 -9.41 21.38
N ASN A 63 -9.45 -8.64 20.51
CA ASN A 63 -10.40 -9.14 19.52
C ASN A 63 -9.71 -9.60 18.22
N SER A 64 -8.52 -9.07 17.92
CA SER A 64 -7.71 -9.47 16.78
C SER A 64 -6.29 -9.78 17.24
N GLN A 65 -5.92 -11.06 17.25
CA GLN A 65 -4.60 -11.52 17.69
C GLN A 65 -3.47 -11.18 16.70
N PHE A 66 -3.77 -10.46 15.62
CA PHE A 66 -2.83 -10.18 14.55
C PHE A 66 -2.58 -8.68 14.38
N GLY A 67 -1.30 -8.28 14.44
CA GLY A 67 -0.84 -7.05 13.82
C GLY A 67 -0.75 -7.27 12.32
N GLN A 68 -1.19 -6.32 11.52
CA GLN A 68 -1.28 -6.48 10.07
C GLN A 68 -0.63 -5.31 9.37
N VAL A 69 0.12 -5.58 8.31
CA VAL A 69 0.45 -4.59 7.28
C VAL A 69 -0.47 -4.85 6.10
N VAL A 70 -1.18 -3.83 5.66
CA VAL A 70 -2.23 -3.93 4.64
C VAL A 70 -1.84 -3.11 3.42
N PHE A 71 -1.84 -3.74 2.26
CA PHE A 71 -1.70 -3.09 0.97
C PHE A 71 -3.08 -2.65 0.48
N LEU A 72 -3.32 -1.34 0.40
CA LEU A 72 -4.61 -0.75 0.10
C LEU A 72 -4.87 -0.74 -1.40
N THR A 73 -5.97 -1.34 -1.82
CA THR A 73 -6.54 -1.17 -3.17
C THR A 73 -7.65 -0.11 -3.15
N GLY A 74 -8.12 0.35 -4.31
CA GLY A 74 -9.25 1.28 -4.39
C GLY A 74 -10.51 0.78 -3.69
N ILE A 75 -10.68 -0.54 -3.57
CA ILE A 75 -11.83 -1.18 -2.92
C ILE A 75 -11.66 -1.19 -1.40
N ASN A 76 -10.51 -1.64 -0.89
CA ASN A 76 -10.30 -1.72 0.57
C ASN A 76 -10.04 -0.36 1.24
N SER A 77 -9.64 0.67 0.51
CA SER A 77 -9.52 2.01 1.08
C SER A 77 -10.87 2.58 1.55
N LYS A 78 -11.97 2.21 0.89
CA LYS A 78 -13.34 2.59 1.29
C LYS A 78 -13.86 1.82 2.51
N ASN A 79 -13.37 0.60 2.74
CA ASN A 79 -13.76 -0.27 3.85
C ASN A 79 -12.84 -0.14 5.08
N ARG A 80 -11.93 0.81 5.07
CA ARG A 80 -10.97 1.06 6.16
C ARG A 80 -11.64 1.28 7.52
N ALA A 81 -12.80 1.93 7.53
CA ALA A 81 -13.55 2.22 8.76
C ALA A 81 -14.37 1.04 9.29
N VAL A 82 -14.66 0.05 8.47
CA VAL A 82 -15.55 -1.09 8.82
C VAL A 82 -14.74 -2.27 9.37
N GLY A 83 -13.43 -2.32 9.14
CA GLY A 83 -12.57 -3.46 9.46
C GLY A 83 -12.05 -3.53 10.88
N ILE A 84 -12.36 -2.59 11.78
CA ILE A 84 -11.57 -2.43 13.00
C ILE A 84 -12.10 -3.24 14.18
N ASP A 85 -13.38 -3.68 14.21
CA ASP A 85 -13.91 -4.11 15.52
C ASP A 85 -14.98 -5.21 15.58
N LEU A 86 -15.08 -6.10 14.64
CA LEU A 86 -16.13 -7.12 14.67
C LEU A 86 -15.56 -8.55 14.70
N GLY A 87 -15.11 -9.02 15.86
CA GLY A 87 -15.08 -10.43 16.27
C GLY A 87 -14.41 -11.48 15.35
N ALA A 88 -14.55 -12.73 15.68
CA ALA A 88 -13.96 -13.90 15.00
C ALA A 88 -14.24 -14.01 13.48
N SER A 89 -15.31 -13.41 13.00
CA SER A 89 -15.68 -13.36 11.57
C SER A 89 -14.69 -12.56 10.74
N GLN A 90 -14.15 -11.47 11.26
CA GLN A 90 -13.19 -10.62 10.55
C GLN A 90 -11.78 -11.20 10.51
N ASN A 91 -11.40 -11.97 11.52
CA ASN A 91 -10.15 -12.71 11.48
C ASN A 91 -10.13 -13.71 10.31
N ARG A 92 -11.26 -14.36 10.00
CA ARG A 92 -11.36 -15.25 8.83
C ARG A 92 -11.23 -14.52 7.50
N ASN A 93 -11.85 -13.36 7.38
CA ASN A 93 -11.74 -12.55 6.15
C ASN A 93 -10.32 -11.98 5.98
N ALA A 94 -9.69 -11.55 7.07
CA ALA A 94 -8.30 -11.10 7.04
C ALA A 94 -7.32 -12.24 6.68
N MET A 95 -7.62 -13.49 7.08
CA MET A 95 -6.80 -14.66 6.77
C MET A 95 -6.87 -15.09 5.30
N ASN A 96 -7.93 -14.73 4.59
CA ASN A 96 -8.10 -15.03 3.16
C ASN A 96 -7.68 -13.89 2.24
N ASP A 97 -7.37 -12.71 2.80
CA ASP A 97 -6.98 -11.54 2.01
C ASP A 97 -5.46 -11.55 1.79
N THR A 98 -5.05 -11.84 0.57
CA THR A 98 -3.65 -11.90 0.14
C THR A 98 -2.95 -10.54 0.14
N ASN A 99 -3.68 -9.43 0.28
CA ASN A 99 -3.14 -8.07 0.33
C ASN A 99 -2.66 -7.69 1.74
N ARG A 100 -2.24 -8.65 2.54
CA ARG A 100 -1.82 -8.44 3.93
C ARG A 100 -0.60 -9.27 4.30
N ILE A 101 0.16 -8.73 5.25
CA ILE A 101 1.17 -9.46 5.99
C ILE A 101 0.68 -9.54 7.44
N LEU A 102 0.59 -10.75 8.00
CA LEU A 102 0.15 -10.97 9.36
C LEU A 102 1.33 -11.22 10.30
N PHE A 103 1.27 -10.63 11.48
CA PHE A 103 2.18 -10.87 12.59
C PHE A 103 1.37 -11.39 13.78
N CYS A 104 1.69 -12.60 14.24
CA CYS A 104 0.99 -13.20 15.37
C CYS A 104 1.43 -12.57 16.68
N SER A 105 0.47 -12.28 17.54
CA SER A 105 0.73 -11.90 18.92
C SER A 105 0.38 -13.07 19.84
N GLY A 106 1.25 -13.36 20.81
CA GLY A 106 0.85 -14.14 21.97
C GLY A 106 -0.17 -13.35 22.79
N MET A 107 -0.98 -14.07 23.62
CA MET A 107 -2.15 -13.54 24.32
C MET A 107 -1.92 -12.26 25.14
N PHE A 108 -0.66 -11.88 25.42
CA PHE A 108 -0.28 -10.69 26.19
C PHE A 108 0.84 -9.87 25.52
N SER A 109 1.13 -10.12 24.23
CA SER A 109 2.28 -9.51 23.52
C SER A 109 1.89 -8.48 22.47
N PHE A 110 0.66 -7.94 22.53
CA PHE A 110 0.15 -6.99 21.52
C PHE A 110 1.07 -5.80 21.29
N GLY A 111 1.67 -5.25 22.35
CA GLY A 111 2.59 -4.12 22.25
C GLY A 111 3.83 -4.41 21.40
N LYS A 112 4.47 -5.56 21.58
CA LYS A 112 5.63 -5.98 20.78
C LYS A 112 5.26 -6.22 19.32
N THR A 113 4.15 -6.93 19.09
CA THR A 113 3.64 -7.20 17.75
C THR A 113 3.28 -5.92 17.02
N ASN A 114 2.58 -5.00 17.68
CA ASN A 114 2.21 -3.72 17.10
C ASN A 114 3.42 -2.85 16.78
N LYS A 115 4.43 -2.84 17.66
CA LYS A 115 5.69 -2.14 17.39
C LYS A 115 6.41 -2.72 16.18
N PHE A 116 6.50 -4.05 16.08
CA PHE A 116 7.13 -4.71 14.94
C PHE A 116 6.35 -4.46 13.64
N ALA A 117 5.03 -4.67 13.63
CA ALA A 117 4.18 -4.42 12.47
C ALA A 117 4.27 -2.96 12.00
N ASN A 118 4.30 -2.00 12.94
CA ASN A 118 4.47 -0.59 12.61
C ASN A 118 5.84 -0.30 12.00
N THR A 119 6.89 -0.93 12.49
CA THR A 119 8.23 -0.80 11.90
C THR A 119 8.24 -1.30 10.47
N VAL A 120 7.70 -2.49 10.21
CA VAL A 120 7.60 -3.04 8.85
C VAL A 120 6.77 -2.14 7.95
N ALA A 121 5.59 -1.71 8.41
CA ALA A 121 4.72 -0.80 7.65
C ALA A 121 5.42 0.52 7.31
N SER A 122 6.16 1.09 8.26
CA SER A 122 6.91 2.35 8.05
C SER A 122 8.00 2.20 6.99
N GLU A 123 8.75 1.09 7.03
CA GLU A 123 9.80 0.85 6.03
C GLU A 123 9.21 0.66 4.63
N ILE A 124 8.14 -0.13 4.52
CA ILE A 124 7.46 -0.32 3.23
C ILE A 124 6.88 1.00 2.73
N ARG A 125 6.25 1.79 3.61
CA ARG A 125 5.63 3.08 3.25
C ARG A 125 6.64 4.07 2.71
N LYS A 126 7.82 4.19 3.32
CA LYS A 126 8.89 5.06 2.81
C LYS A 126 9.27 4.74 1.36
N VAL A 127 9.44 3.45 1.05
CA VAL A 127 9.81 3.03 -0.31
C VAL A 127 8.63 3.20 -1.27
N PHE A 128 7.42 2.90 -0.81
CA PHE A 128 6.20 3.09 -1.58
C PHE A 128 5.97 4.55 -1.97
N GLU A 129 6.13 5.49 -1.04
CA GLU A 129 6.00 6.93 -1.32
C GLU A 129 7.05 7.40 -2.34
N ASN A 130 8.31 6.97 -2.17
CA ASN A 130 9.36 7.26 -3.14
C ASN A 130 9.04 6.66 -4.52
N TYR A 131 8.49 5.45 -4.58
CA TYR A 131 8.06 4.83 -5.82
C TYR A 131 6.95 5.66 -6.48
N LYS A 132 5.93 6.10 -5.74
CA LYS A 132 4.83 6.92 -6.27
C LYS A 132 5.36 8.25 -6.82
N THR A 133 6.17 8.98 -6.05
CA THR A 133 6.76 10.25 -6.50
C THR A 133 7.56 10.09 -7.79
N ASN A 134 8.41 9.05 -7.85
CA ASN A 134 9.22 8.80 -9.06
C ASN A 134 8.38 8.25 -10.23
N SER A 135 7.25 7.63 -9.97
CA SER A 135 6.33 7.13 -11.02
C SER A 135 5.55 8.29 -11.64
N ASP A 136 5.10 9.21 -10.81
CA ASP A 136 4.37 10.41 -11.27
C ASP A 136 5.26 11.32 -12.15
N GLU A 137 6.59 11.30 -11.94
CA GLU A 137 7.56 11.97 -12.81
C GLU A 137 7.87 11.19 -14.11
N LYS A 138 7.60 9.88 -14.16
CA LYS A 138 8.00 8.99 -15.27
C LYS A 138 6.85 8.46 -16.12
N GLU A 139 5.61 8.70 -15.76
CA GLU A 139 4.50 8.39 -16.65
C GLU A 139 4.17 9.57 -17.58
N PRO A 140 4.67 9.56 -18.84
CA PRO A 140 4.01 10.29 -19.90
C PRO A 140 2.79 9.45 -20.33
N GLY A 141 1.76 9.35 -19.47
CA GLY A 141 0.67 8.45 -19.79
C GLY A 141 -0.53 8.36 -18.83
N GLN A 142 -0.57 9.06 -17.71
CA GLN A 142 -1.88 9.47 -17.23
C GLN A 142 -2.30 10.62 -18.14
N THR A 143 -3.04 10.28 -19.18
CA THR A 143 -3.92 11.26 -19.83
C THR A 143 -4.81 11.82 -18.73
N LEU A 144 -4.41 12.95 -18.13
CA LEU A 144 -5.33 13.85 -17.46
C LEU A 144 -6.56 13.87 -18.35
N SER A 145 -7.75 13.69 -17.80
CA SER A 145 -8.92 13.85 -18.65
C SER A 145 -8.78 15.20 -19.34
N VAL A 146 -9.14 15.28 -20.61
CA VAL A 146 -9.07 16.55 -21.37
C VAL A 146 -9.66 17.71 -20.55
N ALA A 147 -10.64 17.40 -19.70
CA ALA A 147 -11.24 18.35 -18.76
C ALA A 147 -10.26 18.82 -17.65
N ASP A 148 -9.43 17.92 -17.10
CA ASP A 148 -8.46 18.26 -16.06
C ASP A 148 -7.29 19.07 -16.62
N GLU A 149 -6.87 18.76 -17.85
CA GLU A 149 -5.87 19.58 -18.56
C GLU A 149 -6.39 20.99 -18.84
N ILE A 150 -7.62 21.11 -19.34
CA ILE A 150 -8.25 22.42 -19.59
C ILE A 150 -8.34 23.22 -18.28
N LYS A 151 -8.66 22.57 -17.16
CA LYS A 151 -8.72 23.21 -15.85
C LYS A 151 -7.36 23.75 -15.42
N LYS A 152 -6.27 22.97 -15.58
CA LYS A 152 -4.90 23.43 -15.27
C LYS A 152 -4.49 24.63 -16.15
N PHE A 153 -4.81 24.59 -17.44
CA PHE A 153 -4.55 25.75 -18.32
C PHE A 153 -5.36 26.97 -17.93
N LYS A 154 -6.58 26.77 -17.41
CA LYS A 154 -7.38 27.89 -16.89
C LYS A 154 -6.74 28.49 -15.64
N ASP A 155 -6.23 27.69 -14.71
CA ASP A 155 -5.55 28.19 -13.51
C ASP A 155 -4.28 29.00 -13.89
N LEU A 156 -3.56 28.60 -14.96
CA LEU A 156 -2.43 29.34 -15.48
C LEU A 156 -2.84 30.68 -16.12
N LEU A 157 -3.97 30.71 -16.82
CA LEU A 157 -4.55 31.93 -17.35
C LEU A 157 -4.97 32.89 -16.22
N ASP A 158 -5.70 32.36 -15.22
CA ASP A 158 -6.17 33.16 -14.07
C ASP A 158 -5.00 33.69 -13.23
N SER A 159 -3.85 33.00 -13.25
CA SER A 159 -2.57 33.44 -12.64
C SER A 159 -1.77 34.41 -13.52
N GLY A 160 -2.22 34.72 -14.72
CA GLY A 160 -1.52 35.58 -15.66
C GLY A 160 -0.24 35.00 -16.27
N ILE A 161 -0.01 33.71 -16.17
CA ILE A 161 1.18 33.03 -16.69
C ILE A 161 1.06 32.81 -18.19
N ILE A 162 -0.16 32.59 -18.71
CA ILE A 162 -0.47 32.44 -20.13
C ILE A 162 -1.54 33.46 -20.53
N SER A 163 -1.55 33.81 -21.81
CA SER A 163 -2.54 34.72 -22.40
C SER A 163 -3.84 34.00 -22.75
N GLN A 164 -4.92 34.76 -22.93
CA GLN A 164 -6.22 34.21 -23.37
C GLN A 164 -6.09 33.47 -24.71
N GLU A 165 -5.29 33.98 -25.64
CA GLU A 165 -5.06 33.39 -26.97
C GLU A 165 -4.37 32.02 -26.87
N GLU A 166 -3.36 31.92 -26.00
CA GLU A 166 -2.66 30.65 -25.73
C GLU A 166 -3.58 29.61 -25.10
N PHE A 167 -4.41 30.04 -24.14
CA PHE A 167 -5.41 29.16 -23.54
C PHE A 167 -6.41 28.65 -24.58
N ASP A 168 -6.98 29.52 -25.42
CA ASP A 168 -7.96 29.16 -26.43
C ASP A 168 -7.37 28.23 -27.50
N THR A 169 -6.12 28.45 -27.88
CA THR A 169 -5.37 27.58 -28.79
C THR A 169 -5.20 26.18 -28.21
N LYS A 170 -4.75 26.09 -26.96
CA LYS A 170 -4.57 24.82 -26.25
C LYS A 170 -5.88 24.10 -26.04
N LYS A 171 -6.95 24.80 -25.66
CA LYS A 171 -8.29 24.26 -25.49
C LYS A 171 -8.81 23.62 -26.79
N LYS A 172 -8.64 24.29 -27.94
CA LYS A 172 -9.03 23.73 -29.25
C LYS A 172 -8.22 22.49 -29.59
N GLN A 173 -6.92 22.48 -29.36
CA GLN A 173 -6.07 21.30 -29.57
C GLN A 173 -6.50 20.11 -28.73
N LEU A 174 -6.78 20.33 -27.44
CA LEU A 174 -7.22 19.27 -26.54
C LEU A 174 -8.59 18.70 -26.87
N LEU A 175 -9.51 19.55 -27.32
CA LEU A 175 -10.87 19.15 -27.75
C LEU A 175 -10.91 18.64 -29.19
N ARG A 176 -9.79 18.69 -29.93
CA ARG A 176 -9.68 18.31 -31.36
C ARG A 176 -10.68 19.07 -32.24
N LEU A 177 -10.89 20.36 -31.96
CA LEU A 177 -11.76 21.29 -32.71
C LEU A 177 -10.95 22.09 -33.74
#